data_af0ada6cb7af05df1d1758413d0227dc
#
_entry.id   af0ada6cb7af05df1d1758413d0227dc
#
_cell.length_a   1.000
_cell.length_b   1.000
_cell.length_c   1.000
_cell.angle_alpha   90.00
_cell.angle_beta   90.00
_cell.angle_gamma   90.00
#
_symmetry.space_group_name_H-M   'P 1'
#
loop_
_entity.id
_entity.type
_entity.pdbx_description
1 polymer ?
#
loop_
_entity_poly.entity_id
_entity_poly.type
_entity_poly.pdbx_seq_one_letter_code
_entity_poly.pdbx_strand_id
1 'polypeptide(L)'
;RDRHVGRAIALLHERPADPWTIDELGRQVGLSRSALHERFAQLVGQPPMQYLANWRMQRGARLLREGNATVATIAQEVGYDSEAAFARAFKRSVGQPPAAWRRAQRVATPPLDVRNP
;
A
#
# COMPACT_ATOMS: atom_id res chain seq x y z
N ARG A 1 -19.72 15.11 5.41
CA ARG A 1 -19.67 13.77 4.78
C ARG A 1 -19.58 13.92 3.27
N ASP A 2 -18.57 13.34 2.67
CA ASP A 2 -18.31 13.50 1.25
C ASP A 2 -18.38 12.14 0.54
N ARG A 3 -19.43 11.94 -0.27
CA ARG A 3 -19.63 10.70 -1.01
C ARG A 3 -18.57 10.46 -2.06
N HIS A 4 -18.04 11.53 -2.64
CA HIS A 4 -17.00 11.41 -3.66
C HIS A 4 -15.69 10.89 -3.05
N VAL A 5 -15.30 11.45 -1.91
CA VAL A 5 -14.09 11.00 -1.20
C VAL A 5 -14.27 9.59 -0.68
N GLY A 6 -15.45 9.27 -0.12
CA GLY A 6 -15.76 7.92 0.35
C GLY A 6 -15.64 6.89 -0.76
N ARG A 7 -16.15 7.22 -1.96
CA ARG A 7 -16.03 6.32 -3.11
C ARG A 7 -14.57 6.20 -3.58
N ALA A 8 -13.80 7.29 -3.52
CA ALA A 8 -12.38 7.23 -3.88
C ALA A 8 -11.63 6.27 -2.95
N ILE A 9 -11.86 6.36 -1.65
CA ILE A 9 -11.25 5.45 -0.68
C ILE A 9 -11.62 4.01 -0.98
N ALA A 10 -12.90 3.74 -1.24
CA ALA A 10 -13.38 2.40 -1.56
C ALA A 10 -12.71 1.84 -2.81
N LEU A 11 -12.56 2.64 -3.86
CA LEU A 11 -11.90 2.22 -5.09
C LEU A 11 -10.43 1.88 -4.86
N LEU A 12 -9.72 2.68 -4.08
CA LEU A 12 -8.32 2.43 -3.75
C LEU A 12 -8.16 1.13 -2.95
N HIS A 13 -9.10 0.87 -2.03
CA HIS A 13 -9.07 -0.37 -1.23
C HIS A 13 -9.45 -1.60 -2.05
N GLU A 14 -10.39 -1.47 -2.98
CA GLU A 14 -10.84 -2.59 -3.80
C GLU A 14 -9.81 -2.98 -4.85
N ARG A 15 -9.12 -1.98 -5.42
CA ARG A 15 -8.16 -2.20 -6.51
C ARG A 15 -6.85 -1.47 -6.26
N PRO A 16 -6.14 -1.82 -5.18
CA PRO A 16 -4.90 -1.10 -4.84
C PRO A 16 -3.77 -1.31 -5.86
N ALA A 17 -3.80 -2.41 -6.60
CA ALA A 17 -2.77 -2.70 -7.58
C ALA A 17 -3.01 -2.06 -8.95
N ASP A 18 -4.18 -1.45 -9.16
CA ASP A 18 -4.46 -0.77 -10.42
C ASP A 18 -3.56 0.45 -10.58
N PRO A 19 -3.23 0.82 -11.83
CA PRO A 19 -2.34 1.96 -12.08
C PRO A 19 -3.07 3.30 -11.90
N TRP A 20 -3.51 3.58 -10.70
CA TRP A 20 -4.25 4.78 -10.38
C TRP A 20 -3.45 6.04 -10.60
N THR A 21 -4.09 7.03 -11.20
CA THR A 21 -3.61 8.42 -11.24
C THR A 21 -4.68 9.28 -10.58
N ILE A 22 -4.28 10.47 -10.15
CA ILE A 22 -5.24 11.43 -9.55
C ILE A 22 -6.33 11.76 -10.58
N ASP A 23 -5.97 11.89 -11.85
CA ASP A 23 -6.93 12.20 -12.91
C ASP A 23 -7.94 11.07 -13.12
N GLU A 24 -7.48 9.83 -13.15
CA GLU A 24 -8.37 8.68 -13.34
C GLU A 24 -9.29 8.50 -12.14
N LEU A 25 -8.75 8.64 -10.94
CA LEU A 25 -9.56 8.54 -9.73
C LEU A 25 -10.63 9.63 -9.72
N GLY A 26 -10.26 10.86 -10.08
CA GLY A 26 -11.20 11.97 -10.17
C GLY A 26 -12.33 11.68 -11.17
N ARG A 27 -11.98 11.16 -12.35
CA ARG A 27 -12.99 10.81 -13.34
C ARG A 27 -13.99 9.80 -12.81
N GLN A 28 -13.52 8.79 -12.09
CA GLN A 28 -14.39 7.75 -11.58
C GLN A 28 -15.30 8.23 -10.44
N VAL A 29 -14.90 9.23 -9.69
CA VAL A 29 -15.71 9.72 -8.58
C VAL A 29 -16.41 11.05 -8.89
N GLY A 30 -16.22 11.59 -10.09
CA GLY A 30 -16.91 12.81 -10.51
C GLY A 30 -16.35 14.10 -9.95
N LEU A 31 -15.04 14.14 -9.71
CA LEU A 31 -14.35 15.34 -9.23
C LEU A 31 -13.22 15.72 -10.16
N SER A 32 -12.94 17.03 -10.25
CA SER A 32 -11.72 17.49 -10.89
C SER A 32 -10.52 17.06 -10.06
N ARG A 33 -9.35 17.07 -10.69
CA ARG A 33 -8.09 16.78 -10.03
C ARG A 33 -7.89 17.62 -8.77
N SER A 34 -8.09 18.94 -8.90
CA SER A 34 -7.92 19.87 -7.78
C SER A 34 -8.90 19.62 -6.66
N ALA A 35 -10.18 19.41 -7.02
CA ALA A 35 -11.23 19.18 -6.02
C ALA A 35 -10.99 17.88 -5.26
N LEU A 36 -10.59 16.81 -5.97
CA LEU A 36 -10.29 15.54 -5.34
C LEU A 36 -9.11 15.68 -4.38
N HIS A 37 -8.02 16.30 -4.84
CA HIS A 37 -6.84 16.50 -4.00
C HIS A 37 -7.19 17.26 -2.73
N GLU A 38 -7.87 18.38 -2.88
CA GLU A 38 -8.21 19.26 -1.75
C GLU A 38 -9.14 18.58 -0.75
N ARG A 39 -10.24 18.02 -1.24
CA ARG A 39 -11.23 17.40 -0.36
C ARG A 39 -10.68 16.15 0.33
N PHE A 40 -9.94 15.33 -0.41
CA PHE A 40 -9.36 14.12 0.14
C PHE A 40 -8.34 14.46 1.23
N ALA A 41 -7.43 15.39 0.96
CA ALA A 41 -6.42 15.82 1.93
C ALA A 41 -7.05 16.41 3.18
N GLN A 42 -8.12 17.17 3.01
CA GLN A 42 -8.83 17.81 4.12
C GLN A 42 -9.51 16.80 5.02
N LEU A 43 -10.14 15.77 4.44
CA LEU A 43 -10.89 14.76 5.20
C LEU A 43 -10.02 13.63 5.72
N VAL A 44 -9.00 13.23 4.97
CA VAL A 44 -8.17 12.06 5.28
C VAL A 44 -6.83 12.44 5.90
N GLY A 45 -6.39 13.67 5.69
CA GLY A 45 -5.14 14.18 6.25
C GLY A 45 -3.93 13.99 5.34
N GLN A 46 -4.12 13.43 4.15
CA GLN A 46 -3.06 13.27 3.15
C GLN A 46 -3.66 13.19 1.75
N PRO A 47 -2.88 13.51 0.71
CA PRO A 47 -3.38 13.42 -0.66
C PRO A 47 -3.67 11.99 -1.09
N PRO A 48 -4.54 11.79 -2.10
CA PRO A 48 -4.95 10.43 -2.50
C PRO A 48 -3.81 9.50 -2.90
N MET A 49 -2.84 9.98 -3.67
CA MET A 49 -1.75 9.11 -4.13
C MET A 49 -0.79 8.77 -3.00
N GLN A 50 -0.62 9.64 -2.02
CA GLN A 50 0.13 9.32 -0.81
C GLN A 50 -0.60 8.28 0.04
N TYR A 51 -1.91 8.43 0.17
CA TYR A 51 -2.75 7.46 0.86
C TYR A 51 -2.63 6.08 0.21
N LEU A 52 -2.69 6.02 -1.12
CA LEU A 52 -2.51 4.77 -1.86
C LEU A 52 -1.13 4.16 -1.63
N ALA A 53 -0.08 4.98 -1.68
CA ALA A 53 1.29 4.51 -1.45
C ALA A 53 1.41 3.88 -0.05
N ASN A 54 0.85 4.53 0.95
CA ASN A 54 0.86 4.02 2.32
C ASN A 54 0.08 2.71 2.44
N TRP A 55 -1.07 2.63 1.76
CA TRP A 55 -1.87 1.40 1.74
C TRP A 55 -1.12 0.24 1.09
N ARG A 56 -0.43 0.52 -0.03
CA ARG A 56 0.41 -0.48 -0.71
C ARG A 56 1.54 -0.98 0.19
N MET A 57 2.15 -0.07 0.97
CA MET A 57 3.21 -0.44 1.90
C MET A 57 2.69 -1.34 3.03
N GLN A 58 1.52 -1.03 3.57
CA GLN A 58 0.92 -1.86 4.61
C GLN A 58 0.60 -3.26 4.08
N ARG A 59 0.06 -3.35 2.87
CA ARG A 59 -0.22 -4.65 2.23
C ARG A 59 1.07 -5.42 1.95
N GLY A 60 2.09 -4.73 1.46
CA GLY A 60 3.39 -5.34 1.19
C GLY A 60 4.02 -5.89 2.47
N ALA A 61 3.99 -5.13 3.55
CA ALA A 61 4.50 -5.57 4.84
C ALA A 61 3.78 -6.83 5.34
N ARG A 62 2.46 -6.84 5.20
CA ARG A 62 1.66 -8.00 5.60
C ARG A 62 2.04 -9.24 4.81
N LEU A 63 2.16 -9.12 3.48
CA LEU A 63 2.54 -10.24 2.62
C LEU A 63 3.95 -10.73 2.92
N LEU A 64 4.86 -9.82 3.24
CA LEU A 64 6.22 -10.19 3.65
C LEU A 64 6.23 -10.98 4.95
N ARG A 65 5.41 -10.57 5.93
CA ARG A 65 5.34 -11.23 7.24
C ARG A 65 4.66 -12.59 7.18
N GLU A 66 3.54 -12.68 6.49
CA GLU A 66 2.60 -13.80 6.64
C GLU A 66 2.81 -14.93 5.66
N GLY A 67 3.48 -14.67 4.54
CA GLY A 67 3.62 -15.70 3.51
C GLY A 67 5.04 -15.94 3.09
N ASN A 68 5.17 -16.70 2.02
CA ASN A 68 6.47 -17.05 1.43
C ASN A 68 6.64 -16.52 0.01
N ALA A 69 5.75 -15.62 -0.43
CA ALA A 69 5.85 -15.02 -1.74
C ALA A 69 7.16 -14.26 -1.88
N THR A 70 7.73 -14.28 -3.07
CA THR A 70 8.96 -13.54 -3.36
C THR A 70 8.70 -12.03 -3.32
N VAL A 71 9.75 -11.26 -3.08
CA VAL A 71 9.63 -9.80 -3.11
C VAL A 71 9.12 -9.33 -4.46
N ALA A 72 9.57 -9.95 -5.56
CA ALA A 72 9.09 -9.63 -6.90
C ALA A 72 7.58 -9.84 -7.05
N THR A 73 7.07 -10.97 -6.55
CA THR A 73 5.64 -11.27 -6.60
C THR A 73 4.85 -10.27 -5.76
N ILE A 74 5.33 -9.95 -4.55
CA ILE A 74 4.67 -8.98 -3.67
C ILE A 74 4.62 -7.60 -4.32
N ALA A 75 5.73 -7.18 -4.94
CA ALA A 75 5.78 -5.90 -5.64
C ALA A 75 4.65 -5.78 -6.65
N GLN A 76 4.45 -6.82 -7.45
CA GLN A 76 3.38 -6.87 -8.46
C GLN A 76 2.00 -6.86 -7.82
N GLU A 77 1.80 -7.66 -6.79
CA GLU A 77 0.50 -7.75 -6.12
C GLU A 77 0.06 -6.44 -5.48
N VAL A 78 1.00 -5.65 -4.99
CA VAL A 78 0.63 -4.38 -4.35
C VAL A 78 0.61 -3.19 -5.31
N GLY A 79 1.00 -3.39 -6.59
CA GLY A 79 0.83 -2.38 -7.62
C GLY A 79 2.07 -1.67 -8.09
N TYR A 80 3.26 -2.22 -7.87
CA TYR A 80 4.50 -1.67 -8.40
C TYR A 80 4.91 -2.36 -9.69
N ASP A 81 5.46 -1.59 -10.62
CA ASP A 81 5.88 -2.10 -11.92
C ASP A 81 7.11 -2.99 -11.85
N SER A 82 7.91 -2.84 -10.80
CA SER A 82 9.13 -3.60 -10.66
C SER A 82 9.44 -3.86 -9.20
N GLU A 83 10.21 -4.92 -8.95
CA GLU A 83 10.73 -5.21 -7.62
C GLU A 83 11.56 -4.05 -7.09
N ALA A 84 12.38 -3.45 -7.95
CA ALA A 84 13.24 -2.34 -7.55
C ALA A 84 12.44 -1.11 -7.10
N ALA A 85 11.36 -0.79 -7.82
CA ALA A 85 10.50 0.33 -7.44
C ALA A 85 9.84 0.10 -6.08
N PHE A 86 9.33 -1.10 -5.86
CA PHE A 86 8.75 -1.49 -4.57
C PHE A 86 9.80 -1.41 -3.47
N ALA A 87 10.99 -1.97 -3.70
CA ALA A 87 12.05 -1.98 -2.69
C ALA A 87 12.46 -0.58 -2.27
N ARG A 88 12.57 0.36 -3.23
CA ARG A 88 12.88 1.75 -2.91
C ARG A 88 11.78 2.41 -2.08
N ALA A 89 10.53 2.21 -2.46
CA ALA A 89 9.39 2.77 -1.73
C ALA A 89 9.30 2.18 -0.32
N PHE A 90 9.49 0.88 -0.20
CA PHE A 90 9.44 0.18 1.07
C PHE A 90 10.56 0.68 2.01
N LYS A 91 11.78 0.79 1.50
CA LYS A 91 12.90 1.28 2.30
C LYS A 91 12.66 2.71 2.79
N ARG A 92 12.11 3.60 1.92
CA ARG A 92 11.78 4.97 2.35
C ARG A 92 10.73 4.97 3.46
N SER A 93 9.74 4.11 3.36
CA SER A 93 8.62 4.08 4.30
C SER A 93 8.95 3.38 5.61
N VAL A 94 9.70 2.29 5.55
CA VAL A 94 9.91 1.36 6.66
C VAL A 94 11.34 1.43 7.22
N GLY A 95 12.29 1.90 6.43
CA GLY A 95 13.68 2.06 6.86
C GLY A 95 14.61 0.93 6.47
N GLN A 96 14.09 -0.17 5.96
CA GLN A 96 14.88 -1.33 5.52
C GLN A 96 14.37 -1.87 4.20
N PRO A 97 15.24 -2.47 3.38
CA PRO A 97 14.77 -3.19 2.18
C PRO A 97 13.84 -4.36 2.57
N PRO A 98 12.92 -4.73 1.68
CA PRO A 98 11.92 -5.76 2.00
C PRO A 98 12.49 -7.08 2.49
N ALA A 99 13.52 -7.62 1.85
CA ALA A 99 14.10 -8.90 2.25
C ALA A 99 14.72 -8.84 3.64
N ALA A 100 15.46 -7.76 3.92
CA ALA A 100 16.07 -7.56 5.23
C ALA A 100 15.01 -7.40 6.32
N TRP A 101 13.98 -6.61 6.03
CA TRP A 101 12.88 -6.42 6.96
C TRP A 101 12.14 -7.73 7.24
N ARG A 102 11.89 -8.52 6.20
CA ARG A 102 11.24 -9.84 6.34
C ARG A 102 12.05 -10.74 7.29
N ARG A 103 13.36 -10.80 7.09
CA ARG A 103 14.23 -11.61 7.95
C ARG A 103 14.17 -11.15 9.40
N ALA A 104 14.22 -9.85 9.61
CA ALA A 104 14.13 -9.26 10.95
C ALA A 104 12.80 -9.57 11.63
N GLN A 105 11.70 -9.54 10.88
CA GLN A 105 10.38 -9.87 11.42
C GLN A 105 10.30 -11.33 11.85
N ARG A 106 10.89 -12.24 11.08
CA ARG A 106 10.86 -13.68 11.38
C ARG A 106 11.73 -14.03 12.59
N VAL A 107 12.82 -13.32 12.77
CA VAL A 107 13.65 -13.49 13.98
C VAL A 107 12.92 -12.94 15.22
N ALA A 108 12.27 -11.78 15.07
CA ALA A 108 11.55 -11.14 16.16
C ALA A 108 10.31 -11.91 16.60
N THR A 109 9.70 -12.65 15.68
CA THR A 109 8.48 -13.43 15.94
C THR A 109 8.70 -14.88 15.51
N PRO A 110 9.43 -15.67 16.33
CA PRO A 110 9.69 -17.06 15.96
C PRO A 110 8.41 -17.88 15.90
N PRO A 111 8.40 -18.95 15.09
CA PRO A 111 7.23 -19.82 14.99
C PRO A 111 6.91 -20.45 16.34
N LEU A 112 5.60 -20.66 16.56
CA LEU A 112 5.13 -21.32 17.77
C LEU A 112 5.60 -22.77 17.80
N ASP A 113 6.22 -23.17 18.89
CA ASP A 113 6.65 -24.57 19.08
C ASP A 113 5.52 -25.33 19.76
N VAL A 114 4.76 -26.08 18.99
CA VAL A 114 3.61 -26.84 19.49
C VAL A 114 4.01 -28.06 20.33
N ARG A 115 5.29 -28.46 20.30
CA ARG A 115 5.77 -29.59 21.07
C ARG A 115 6.12 -29.20 22.51
N ASN A 116 6.16 -27.91 22.78
CA ASN A 116 6.58 -27.37 24.07
C ASN A 116 5.58 -26.30 24.51
N PRO A 117 4.38 -26.71 24.88
CA PRO A 117 3.30 -25.80 25.24
C PRO A 117 3.55 -25.01 26.53
#